data_a16511f2d469359812310713208d4125
#
_entry.id   a16511f2d469359812310713208d4125
#
_cell.length_a   1.000
_cell.length_b   1.000
_cell.length_c   1.000
_cell.angle_alpha   90.00
_cell.angle_beta   90.00
_cell.angle_gamma   90.00
#
_symmetry.space_group_name_H-M   'P 1'
#
loop_
_entity.id
_entity.type
_entity.pdbx_description
1 polymer ?
#
loop_
_entity_poly.entity_id
_entity_poly.type
_entity_poly.pdbx_seq_one_letter_code
_entity_poly.pdbx_strand_id
1 'polypeptide(L)'
;AGMVYCQIELVGGGGGSGGVANPGAGNVGVTAGGGGGGYARKIVTAATIGASQTVTIGAAGAAGTSGNNAGGTGGTTSVGAIVSATGGGGSAGSAGNAVAQSQSGGAGGAGSSGDININGSPGGLAVGFFAQAIAGGYGGASYFGGGQQQSVANAVGASNGIYGTGASGDALTAAGGNQAGAAGVAGVVIIQEYVLS
;
A
#
# COMPACT_ATOMS: atom_id res chain seq x y z
N ALA A 1 -33.03 -11.54 -20.64
CA ALA A 1 -32.92 -10.43 -19.71
C ALA A 1 -31.53 -9.81 -19.88
N GLY A 2 -31.43 -8.48 -19.92
CA GLY A 2 -30.18 -7.75 -20.03
C GLY A 2 -29.89 -6.96 -18.76
N MET A 3 -28.65 -6.61 -18.55
CA MET A 3 -28.24 -5.71 -17.47
C MET A 3 -28.95 -4.36 -17.61
N VAL A 4 -29.49 -3.81 -16.54
CA VAL A 4 -30.06 -2.47 -16.46
C VAL A 4 -29.05 -1.47 -15.98
N TYR A 5 -28.39 -1.81 -14.86
CA TYR A 5 -27.27 -1.06 -14.27
C TYR A 5 -26.34 -2.01 -13.52
N CYS A 6 -25.15 -1.54 -13.22
CA CYS A 6 -24.24 -2.23 -12.29
C CYS A 6 -23.65 -1.27 -11.28
N GLN A 7 -23.31 -1.80 -10.12
CA GLN A 7 -22.47 -1.16 -9.12
C GLN A 7 -21.04 -1.69 -9.26
N ILE A 8 -20.10 -0.77 -9.38
CA ILE A 8 -18.66 -1.04 -9.45
C ILE A 8 -18.03 -0.50 -8.18
N GLU A 9 -17.31 -1.36 -7.46
CA GLU A 9 -16.45 -0.97 -6.35
C GLU A 9 -15.03 -1.40 -6.65
N LEU A 10 -14.06 -0.55 -6.37
CA LEU A 10 -12.68 -0.86 -6.63
C LEU A 10 -11.71 -0.18 -5.65
N VAL A 11 -10.59 -0.84 -5.44
CA VAL A 11 -9.47 -0.34 -4.62
C VAL A 11 -8.17 -0.46 -5.41
N GLY A 12 -7.33 0.57 -5.37
CA GLY A 12 -5.97 0.56 -5.91
C GLY A 12 -5.04 -0.37 -5.13
N GLY A 13 -3.91 -0.76 -5.70
CA GLY A 13 -2.89 -1.53 -5.01
C GLY A 13 -2.25 -0.75 -3.85
N GLY A 14 -1.85 -1.42 -2.77
CA GLY A 14 -1.09 -0.82 -1.68
C GLY A 14 0.39 -0.65 -2.01
N GLY A 15 1.05 0.33 -1.40
CA GLY A 15 2.49 0.58 -1.54
C GLY A 15 3.35 -0.41 -0.75
N GLY A 16 4.57 -0.67 -1.24
CA GLY A 16 5.57 -1.46 -0.53
C GLY A 16 6.37 -0.64 0.47
N SER A 17 7.00 -1.28 1.45
CA SER A 17 7.96 -0.63 2.35
C SER A 17 9.39 -0.70 1.80
N GLY A 18 10.23 0.24 2.22
CA GLY A 18 11.65 0.27 1.86
C GLY A 18 12.46 -0.78 2.59
N GLY A 19 13.61 -1.16 2.01
CA GLY A 19 14.60 -2.02 2.67
C GLY A 19 15.55 -1.23 3.55
N VAL A 20 16.27 -1.94 4.43
CA VAL A 20 17.25 -1.38 5.37
C VAL A 20 18.64 -1.92 5.06
N ALA A 21 19.62 -1.01 4.92
CA ALA A 21 21.03 -1.39 4.94
C ALA A 21 21.45 -1.76 6.38
N ASN A 22 22.41 -2.67 6.51
CA ASN A 22 22.96 -3.08 7.82
C ASN A 22 23.36 -1.84 8.63
N PRO A 23 22.71 -1.61 9.78
CA PRO A 23 22.99 -0.41 10.56
C PRO A 23 24.43 -0.32 11.12
N GLY A 24 25.10 -1.44 11.29
CA GLY A 24 26.38 -1.46 11.99
C GLY A 24 26.21 -1.26 13.50
N ALA A 25 27.30 -1.45 14.24
CA ALA A 25 27.30 -1.36 15.70
C ALA A 25 26.93 0.05 16.18
N GLY A 26 26.05 0.15 17.17
CA GLY A 26 25.61 1.41 17.77
C GLY A 26 24.59 2.22 16.96
N ASN A 27 24.19 1.76 15.79
CA ASN A 27 23.26 2.44 14.89
C ASN A 27 21.90 1.73 14.80
N VAL A 28 20.93 2.39 14.21
CA VAL A 28 19.60 1.85 13.90
C VAL A 28 19.27 2.05 12.44
N GLY A 29 18.43 1.19 11.91
CA GLY A 29 17.78 1.33 10.60
C GLY A 29 16.30 1.07 10.75
N VAL A 30 15.46 2.03 10.34
CA VAL A 30 14.00 1.88 10.36
C VAL A 30 13.44 2.35 9.03
N THR A 31 12.40 1.69 8.54
CA THR A 31 11.63 2.13 7.39
C THR A 31 10.17 2.31 7.75
N ALA A 32 9.56 3.31 7.14
CA ALA A 32 8.14 3.60 7.29
C ALA A 32 7.28 2.59 6.51
N GLY A 33 5.98 2.58 6.77
CA GLY A 33 5.05 1.75 6.01
C GLY A 33 4.71 2.34 4.64
N GLY A 34 4.33 1.49 3.68
CA GLY A 34 3.70 1.90 2.43
C GLY A 34 2.27 2.38 2.65
N GLY A 35 1.74 3.24 1.77
CA GLY A 35 0.37 3.74 1.83
C GLY A 35 -0.66 2.71 1.34
N GLY A 36 -1.90 2.82 1.80
CA GLY A 36 -3.03 2.05 1.29
C GLY A 36 -3.54 2.61 -0.04
N GLY A 37 -4.12 1.77 -0.88
CA GLY A 37 -4.77 2.17 -2.14
C GLY A 37 -6.06 2.96 -1.90
N GLY A 38 -6.38 3.87 -2.82
CA GLY A 38 -7.65 4.61 -2.83
C GLY A 38 -8.83 3.69 -3.13
N TYR A 39 -10.04 4.13 -2.83
CA TYR A 39 -11.30 3.45 -3.13
C TYR A 39 -12.21 4.33 -3.97
N ALA A 40 -12.92 3.73 -4.92
CA ALA A 40 -14.02 4.38 -5.62
C ALA A 40 -15.19 3.42 -5.79
N ARG A 41 -16.43 3.96 -5.69
CA ARG A 41 -17.69 3.26 -6.01
C ARG A 41 -18.48 4.08 -7.01
N LYS A 42 -19.03 3.41 -8.02
CA LYS A 42 -19.87 4.03 -9.03
C LYS A 42 -21.03 3.13 -9.43
N ILE A 43 -22.20 3.72 -9.62
CA ILE A 43 -23.35 3.06 -10.24
C ILE A 43 -23.48 3.57 -11.66
N VAL A 44 -23.55 2.66 -12.62
CA VAL A 44 -23.63 3.00 -14.05
C VAL A 44 -24.69 2.16 -14.77
N THR A 45 -25.33 2.75 -15.79
CA THR A 45 -26.30 2.05 -16.62
C THR A 45 -25.60 1.15 -17.65
N ALA A 46 -26.36 0.18 -18.19
CA ALA A 46 -25.88 -0.64 -19.31
C ALA A 46 -25.41 0.19 -20.50
N ALA A 47 -26.07 1.29 -20.80
CA ALA A 47 -25.68 2.20 -21.89
C ALA A 47 -24.31 2.84 -21.65
N THR A 48 -23.97 3.19 -20.41
CA THR A 48 -22.65 3.75 -20.04
C THR A 48 -21.56 2.71 -20.14
N ILE A 49 -21.82 1.46 -19.76
CA ILE A 49 -20.88 0.35 -19.90
C ILE A 49 -20.61 0.03 -21.38
N GLY A 50 -21.65 0.10 -22.22
CA GLY A 50 -21.55 -0.31 -23.63
C GLY A 50 -21.40 -1.82 -23.79
N ALA A 51 -20.73 -2.25 -24.85
CA ALA A 51 -20.56 -3.67 -25.15
C ALA A 51 -19.58 -4.38 -24.20
N SER A 52 -18.52 -3.70 -23.77
CA SER A 52 -17.51 -4.23 -22.84
C SER A 52 -16.64 -3.12 -22.27
N GLN A 53 -16.03 -3.37 -21.14
CA GLN A 53 -15.01 -2.50 -20.53
C GLN A 53 -13.78 -3.31 -20.12
N THR A 54 -12.61 -2.70 -20.27
CA THR A 54 -11.37 -3.27 -19.75
C THR A 54 -11.31 -3.09 -18.25
N VAL A 55 -11.12 -4.17 -17.50
CA VAL A 55 -10.86 -4.15 -16.07
C VAL A 55 -9.37 -4.29 -15.84
N THR A 56 -8.78 -3.31 -15.17
CA THR A 56 -7.37 -3.35 -14.74
C THR A 56 -7.33 -3.43 -13.23
N ILE A 57 -6.65 -4.44 -12.69
CA ILE A 57 -6.41 -4.57 -11.24
C ILE A 57 -5.00 -4.05 -10.94
N GLY A 58 -4.91 -3.05 -10.09
CA GLY A 58 -3.64 -2.46 -9.66
C GLY A 58 -2.75 -3.49 -8.96
N ALA A 59 -1.54 -3.67 -9.44
CA ALA A 59 -0.57 -4.54 -8.80
C ALA A 59 -0.17 -4.01 -7.41
N ALA A 60 0.29 -4.90 -6.55
CA ALA A 60 0.96 -4.52 -5.31
C ALA A 60 2.22 -3.69 -5.59
N GLY A 61 2.50 -2.69 -4.77
CA GLY A 61 3.79 -2.02 -4.74
C GLY A 61 4.88 -3.01 -4.32
N ALA A 62 5.96 -3.08 -5.08
CA ALA A 62 7.07 -3.99 -4.79
C ALA A 62 7.74 -3.66 -3.45
N ALA A 63 8.25 -4.67 -2.76
CA ALA A 63 9.17 -4.48 -1.63
C ALA A 63 10.44 -3.74 -2.09
N GLY A 64 10.98 -2.85 -1.27
CA GLY A 64 12.33 -2.37 -1.42
C GLY A 64 13.32 -3.56 -1.34
N THR A 65 14.22 -3.67 -2.29
CA THR A 65 15.25 -4.73 -2.25
C THR A 65 16.16 -4.55 -1.04
N SER A 66 16.87 -5.63 -0.66
CA SER A 66 17.80 -5.63 0.47
C SER A 66 18.79 -4.45 0.42
N GLY A 67 18.92 -3.72 1.51
CA GLY A 67 19.71 -2.49 1.59
C GLY A 67 18.84 -1.22 1.56
N ASN A 68 19.47 -0.05 1.38
CA ASN A 68 18.78 1.25 1.34
C ASN A 68 18.02 1.47 0.02
N ASN A 69 16.99 0.71 -0.20
CA ASN A 69 16.18 0.77 -1.42
C ASN A 69 14.72 1.07 -1.11
N ALA A 70 14.12 2.00 -1.85
CA ALA A 70 12.72 2.35 -1.65
C ALA A 70 11.77 1.21 -2.07
N GLY A 71 10.64 1.13 -1.40
CA GLY A 71 9.49 0.34 -1.84
C GLY A 71 8.78 0.97 -3.04
N GLY A 72 8.08 0.17 -3.82
CA GLY A 72 7.34 0.60 -4.99
C GLY A 72 5.95 1.15 -4.65
N THR A 73 5.44 2.03 -5.52
CA THR A 73 4.04 2.47 -5.49
C THR A 73 3.13 1.36 -6.01
N GLY A 74 1.97 1.18 -5.40
CA GLY A 74 0.92 0.29 -5.88
C GLY A 74 0.33 0.76 -7.21
N GLY A 75 -0.21 -0.17 -7.99
CA GLY A 75 -0.83 0.10 -9.28
C GLY A 75 -2.23 0.71 -9.17
N THR A 76 -2.66 1.39 -10.22
CA THR A 76 -4.03 1.89 -10.35
C THR A 76 -4.98 0.76 -10.74
N THR A 77 -6.13 0.67 -10.06
CA THR A 77 -7.26 -0.19 -10.44
C THR A 77 -8.28 0.65 -11.21
N SER A 78 -8.83 0.13 -12.31
CA SER A 78 -9.80 0.86 -13.11
C SER A 78 -10.78 -0.05 -13.85
N VAL A 79 -11.94 0.50 -14.20
CA VAL A 79 -12.88 -0.07 -15.17
C VAL A 79 -13.01 0.93 -16.32
N GLY A 80 -12.29 0.67 -17.41
CA GLY A 80 -12.18 1.59 -18.55
C GLY A 80 -11.80 3.00 -18.09
N ALA A 81 -12.44 4.00 -18.69
CA ALA A 81 -12.37 5.40 -18.27
C ALA A 81 -13.53 5.80 -17.32
N ILE A 82 -14.32 4.83 -16.85
CA ILE A 82 -15.55 5.08 -16.08
C ILE A 82 -15.23 5.43 -14.62
N VAL A 83 -14.35 4.65 -13.98
CA VAL A 83 -14.00 4.80 -12.57
C VAL A 83 -12.60 4.23 -12.30
N SER A 84 -11.84 4.86 -11.43
CA SER A 84 -10.49 4.41 -11.08
C SER A 84 -10.13 4.74 -9.63
N ALA A 85 -9.13 4.02 -9.11
CA ALA A 85 -8.49 4.34 -7.85
C ALA A 85 -6.98 4.11 -7.96
N THR A 86 -6.19 5.11 -7.60
CA THR A 86 -4.73 5.02 -7.63
C THR A 86 -4.20 4.16 -6.49
N GLY A 87 -3.02 3.59 -6.68
CA GLY A 87 -2.34 2.85 -5.63
C GLY A 87 -1.75 3.78 -4.56
N GLY A 88 -1.43 3.21 -3.40
CA GLY A 88 -0.69 3.86 -2.33
C GLY A 88 0.79 3.98 -2.65
N GLY A 89 1.45 5.03 -2.18
CA GLY A 89 2.88 5.27 -2.35
C GLY A 89 3.74 4.26 -1.58
N GLY A 90 4.92 3.93 -2.10
CA GLY A 90 5.93 3.22 -1.33
C GLY A 90 6.65 4.12 -0.33
N SER A 91 7.34 3.53 0.65
CA SER A 91 8.20 4.27 1.58
C SER A 91 9.67 4.21 1.17
N ALA A 92 10.47 5.16 1.67
CA ALA A 92 11.90 5.21 1.41
C ALA A 92 12.65 4.06 2.08
N GLY A 93 13.81 3.69 1.55
CA GLY A 93 14.76 2.82 2.21
C GLY A 93 15.52 3.53 3.33
N SER A 94 16.26 2.77 4.14
CA SER A 94 17.08 3.26 5.25
C SER A 94 18.54 2.88 5.06
N ALA A 95 19.45 3.87 5.20
CA ALA A 95 20.89 3.61 5.18
C ALA A 95 21.39 2.88 6.43
N GLY A 96 20.63 2.87 7.51
CA GLY A 96 20.96 2.13 8.72
C GLY A 96 22.19 2.64 9.49
N ASN A 97 22.62 3.87 9.28
CA ASN A 97 23.86 4.41 9.85
C ASN A 97 23.66 5.59 10.81
N ALA A 98 22.47 5.75 11.36
CA ALA A 98 22.15 6.84 12.25
C ALA A 98 21.88 6.37 13.68
N VAL A 99 22.31 7.18 14.67
CA VAL A 99 22.00 6.94 16.08
C VAL A 99 20.54 7.23 16.44
N ALA A 100 19.88 8.06 15.64
CA ALA A 100 18.45 8.34 15.70
C ALA A 100 17.91 8.52 14.30
N GLN A 101 16.73 7.99 14.02
CA GLN A 101 16.13 8.00 12.69
C GLN A 101 14.61 8.12 12.80
N SER A 102 14.02 8.89 11.87
CA SER A 102 12.57 8.89 11.65
C SER A 102 12.28 8.96 10.16
N GLN A 103 11.25 8.25 9.69
CA GLN A 103 10.83 8.27 8.30
C GLN A 103 9.32 8.36 8.18
N SER A 104 8.84 9.17 7.24
CA SER A 104 7.42 9.27 6.90
C SER A 104 6.99 8.14 5.99
N GLY A 105 5.77 7.65 6.17
CA GLY A 105 5.18 6.61 5.36
C GLY A 105 4.83 7.08 3.95
N GLY A 106 4.58 6.12 3.07
CA GLY A 106 4.06 6.35 1.73
C GLY A 106 2.67 7.00 1.77
N ALA A 107 2.37 7.88 0.82
CA ALA A 107 1.06 8.52 0.72
C ALA A 107 -0.05 7.51 0.42
N GLY A 108 -1.27 7.75 0.90
CA GLY A 108 -2.44 7.00 0.48
C GLY A 108 -2.82 7.29 -0.97
N GLY A 109 -3.36 6.29 -1.67
CA GLY A 109 -3.95 6.45 -3.00
C GLY A 109 -5.29 7.18 -2.96
N ALA A 110 -5.79 7.62 -4.10
CA ALA A 110 -7.06 8.36 -4.22
C ALA A 110 -8.04 7.63 -5.14
N GLY A 111 -9.33 7.66 -4.77
CA GLY A 111 -10.43 7.31 -5.68
C GLY A 111 -10.72 8.44 -6.66
N SER A 112 -11.18 8.10 -7.88
CA SER A 112 -11.48 9.06 -8.93
C SER A 112 -12.69 8.63 -9.78
N SER A 113 -13.46 9.60 -10.19
CA SER A 113 -14.65 9.45 -11.05
C SER A 113 -15.77 8.57 -10.48
N GLY A 114 -15.70 8.19 -9.22
CA GLY A 114 -16.77 7.50 -8.49
C GLY A 114 -17.84 8.45 -7.97
N ASP A 115 -19.01 7.92 -7.66
CA ASP A 115 -20.04 8.60 -6.89
C ASP A 115 -19.60 8.75 -5.42
N ILE A 116 -18.78 7.81 -4.97
CA ILE A 116 -18.06 7.85 -3.69
C ILE A 116 -16.59 7.63 -3.99
N ASN A 117 -15.72 8.52 -3.49
CA ASN A 117 -14.27 8.42 -3.58
C ASN A 117 -13.68 8.57 -2.18
N ILE A 118 -12.81 7.64 -1.78
CA ILE A 118 -12.16 7.64 -0.46
C ILE A 118 -10.66 7.46 -0.67
N ASN A 119 -9.86 8.26 0.01
CA ASN A 119 -8.41 8.07 -0.01
C ASN A 119 -8.01 6.91 0.90
N GLY A 120 -7.03 6.14 0.47
CA GLY A 120 -6.34 5.20 1.35
C GLY A 120 -5.59 5.96 2.46
N SER A 121 -5.31 5.30 3.56
CA SER A 121 -4.50 5.89 4.63
C SER A 121 -3.03 5.96 4.21
N PRO A 122 -2.28 6.99 4.63
CA PRO A 122 -0.84 6.96 4.51
C PRO A 122 -0.26 5.83 5.35
N GLY A 123 0.94 5.39 5.01
CA GLY A 123 1.73 4.52 5.88
C GLY A 123 2.18 5.24 7.15
N GLY A 124 2.46 4.48 8.19
CA GLY A 124 2.88 5.00 9.49
C GLY A 124 4.32 5.48 9.51
N LEU A 125 4.60 6.39 10.42
CA LEU A 125 5.93 6.84 10.77
C LEU A 125 6.76 5.69 11.36
N ALA A 126 8.04 5.62 11.02
CA ALA A 126 9.03 4.79 11.70
C ALA A 126 9.92 5.64 12.62
N VAL A 127 10.34 5.07 13.74
CA VAL A 127 11.20 5.75 14.72
C VAL A 127 12.22 4.78 15.32
N GLY A 128 13.50 5.20 15.38
CA GLY A 128 14.59 4.49 16.04
C GLY A 128 15.54 5.43 16.77
N PHE A 129 16.06 5.03 17.93
CA PHE A 129 16.99 5.82 18.75
C PHE A 129 18.10 4.95 19.36
N PHE A 130 19.34 5.47 19.37
CA PHE A 130 20.49 4.99 20.17
C PHE A 130 20.65 3.45 20.21
N ALA A 131 20.92 2.83 19.08
CA ALA A 131 21.08 1.38 18.98
C ALA A 131 19.82 0.56 19.36
N GLN A 132 18.68 1.22 19.56
CA GLN A 132 17.37 0.60 19.78
C GLN A 132 16.44 0.96 18.63
N ALA A 133 16.18 0.04 17.74
CA ALA A 133 15.11 0.18 16.75
C ALA A 133 13.78 0.02 17.48
N ILE A 134 13.02 1.09 17.61
CA ILE A 134 11.79 1.10 18.40
C ILE A 134 10.63 0.53 17.58
N ALA A 135 10.38 1.10 16.39
CA ALA A 135 9.30 0.63 15.52
C ALA A 135 9.52 1.01 14.06
N GLY A 136 9.26 0.07 13.16
CA GLY A 136 8.95 0.34 11.76
C GLY A 136 7.54 0.96 11.64
N GLY A 137 7.24 1.61 10.53
CA GLY A 137 5.92 2.19 10.32
C GLY A 137 4.86 1.11 10.08
N TYR A 138 3.62 1.34 10.54
CA TYR A 138 2.50 0.50 10.15
C TYR A 138 2.15 0.70 8.66
N GLY A 139 1.62 -0.32 8.00
CA GLY A 139 1.12 -0.20 6.62
C GLY A 139 -0.18 0.60 6.55
N GLY A 140 -0.38 1.36 5.49
CA GLY A 140 -1.59 2.13 5.27
C GLY A 140 -2.82 1.24 5.05
N ALA A 141 -3.94 1.60 5.68
CA ALA A 141 -5.22 0.92 5.47
C ALA A 141 -5.82 1.25 4.10
N SER A 142 -6.52 0.30 3.50
CA SER A 142 -7.45 0.50 2.39
C SER A 142 -8.90 0.49 2.89
N TYR A 143 -9.85 0.72 1.99
CA TYR A 143 -11.28 0.64 2.34
C TYR A 143 -11.70 -0.76 2.83
N PHE A 144 -11.17 -1.83 2.23
CA PHE A 144 -11.51 -3.20 2.58
C PHE A 144 -10.59 -3.82 3.65
N GLY A 145 -9.47 -3.17 4.00
CA GLY A 145 -8.49 -3.75 4.90
C GLY A 145 -7.86 -2.77 5.86
N GLY A 146 -7.74 -3.18 7.13
CA GLY A 146 -6.95 -2.47 8.13
C GLY A 146 -5.48 -2.39 7.75
N GLY A 147 -4.77 -1.38 8.25
CA GLY A 147 -3.33 -1.25 8.05
C GLY A 147 -2.55 -2.43 8.65
N GLN A 148 -1.42 -2.74 8.03
CA GLN A 148 -0.51 -3.77 8.55
C GLN A 148 0.09 -3.34 9.88
N GLN A 149 0.22 -4.29 10.80
CA GLN A 149 0.84 -4.03 12.09
C GLN A 149 2.30 -3.61 11.90
N GLN A 150 2.74 -2.61 12.67
CA GLN A 150 4.13 -2.18 12.67
C GLN A 150 5.07 -3.29 13.15
N SER A 151 6.29 -3.33 12.61
CA SER A 151 7.36 -4.15 13.17
C SER A 151 7.94 -3.48 14.42
N VAL A 152 8.38 -4.27 15.36
CA VAL A 152 9.08 -3.81 16.57
C VAL A 152 10.44 -4.48 16.64
N ALA A 153 11.37 -3.87 17.34
CA ALA A 153 12.78 -4.23 17.53
C ALA A 153 13.27 -5.52 16.82
N ASN A 154 14.14 -5.36 15.82
CA ASN A 154 14.77 -6.42 15.02
C ASN A 154 13.77 -7.29 14.22
N ALA A 155 12.62 -6.71 13.81
CA ALA A 155 11.64 -7.35 12.96
C ALA A 155 11.63 -6.72 11.56
N VAL A 156 11.32 -7.55 10.57
CA VAL A 156 11.04 -7.14 9.20
C VAL A 156 9.57 -6.80 9.03
N GLY A 157 9.27 -5.93 8.07
CA GLY A 157 7.91 -5.55 7.73
C GLY A 157 7.08 -6.73 7.23
N ALA A 158 5.78 -6.59 7.28
CA ALA A 158 4.80 -7.61 6.89
C ALA A 158 3.91 -7.18 5.72
N SER A 159 3.42 -8.19 4.99
CA SER A 159 2.51 -8.06 3.84
C SER A 159 1.30 -9.00 4.01
N ASN A 160 0.64 -8.93 5.17
CA ASN A 160 -0.45 -9.86 5.54
C ASN A 160 -1.85 -9.24 5.40
N GLY A 161 -1.96 -8.11 4.73
CA GLY A 161 -3.21 -7.38 4.54
C GLY A 161 -4.14 -7.99 3.50
N ILE A 162 -5.29 -7.36 3.36
CA ILE A 162 -6.24 -7.64 2.31
C ILE A 162 -6.28 -6.45 1.33
N TYR A 163 -6.82 -6.66 0.19
CA TYR A 163 -6.90 -5.78 -0.98
C TYR A 163 -6.50 -4.32 -0.78
N GLY A 164 -5.42 -3.91 -1.44
CA GLY A 164 -4.97 -2.52 -1.47
C GLY A 164 -4.27 -2.02 -0.19
N THR A 165 -4.04 -2.86 0.83
CA THR A 165 -3.31 -2.42 2.03
C THR A 165 -1.82 -2.23 1.74
N GLY A 166 -1.23 -1.21 2.35
CA GLY A 166 0.22 -0.97 2.31
C GLY A 166 0.98 -1.92 3.23
N ALA A 167 2.26 -2.17 2.93
CA ALA A 167 3.15 -2.96 3.76
C ALA A 167 3.60 -2.20 5.01
N SER A 168 3.88 -2.90 6.11
CA SER A 168 4.59 -2.29 7.25
C SER A 168 6.10 -2.19 7.00
N GLY A 169 6.75 -1.28 7.67
CA GLY A 169 8.19 -1.07 7.57
C GLY A 169 9.00 -1.91 8.55
N ASP A 170 10.32 -1.91 8.38
CA ASP A 170 11.29 -2.64 9.17
C ASP A 170 11.79 -1.84 10.38
N ALA A 171 12.29 -2.55 11.41
CA ALA A 171 12.98 -1.96 12.54
C ALA A 171 14.19 -2.82 12.93
N LEU A 172 15.42 -2.37 12.66
CA LEU A 172 16.65 -3.14 12.81
C LEU A 172 17.68 -2.42 13.68
N THR A 173 18.39 -3.19 14.50
CA THR A 173 19.63 -2.81 15.17
C THR A 173 20.84 -3.55 14.56
N ALA A 174 22.04 -3.29 15.04
CA ALA A 174 23.34 -3.66 14.47
C ALA A 174 23.57 -5.14 14.06
N ALA A 175 22.72 -6.07 14.42
CA ALA A 175 23.03 -7.50 14.29
C ALA A 175 22.46 -8.18 13.04
N GLY A 176 21.69 -7.48 12.19
CA GLY A 176 20.78 -8.14 11.24
C GLY A 176 21.23 -8.22 9.78
N GLY A 177 22.33 -7.63 9.36
CA GLY A 177 22.66 -7.52 7.93
C GLY A 177 21.70 -6.60 7.18
N ASN A 178 21.79 -6.58 5.85
CA ASN A 178 20.83 -5.88 4.99
C ASN A 178 19.50 -6.63 4.97
N GLN A 179 18.38 -5.89 5.05
CA GLN A 179 17.04 -6.45 4.95
C GLN A 179 16.27 -5.86 3.75
N ALA A 180 15.41 -6.67 3.18
CA ALA A 180 14.43 -6.20 2.19
C ALA A 180 13.16 -5.76 2.92
N GLY A 181 12.49 -4.76 2.38
CA GLY A 181 11.16 -4.37 2.84
C GLY A 181 10.10 -5.42 2.52
N ALA A 182 8.83 -5.06 2.71
CA ALA A 182 7.69 -5.89 2.38
C ALA A 182 6.88 -5.30 1.19
N ALA A 183 6.24 -6.15 0.40
CA ALA A 183 5.35 -5.71 -0.67
C ALA A 183 3.99 -5.24 -0.12
N GLY A 184 3.34 -4.31 -0.80
CA GLY A 184 1.94 -4.01 -0.57
C GLY A 184 1.03 -5.18 -0.99
N VAL A 185 -0.28 -4.95 -0.99
CA VAL A 185 -1.26 -5.93 -1.48
C VAL A 185 -1.97 -5.40 -2.72
N ALA A 186 -2.24 -6.27 -3.70
CA ALA A 186 -2.92 -5.90 -4.95
C ALA A 186 -4.31 -5.30 -4.68
N GLY A 187 -4.78 -4.49 -5.61
CA GLY A 187 -6.14 -3.96 -5.62
C GLY A 187 -7.20 -5.02 -5.88
N VAL A 188 -8.45 -4.59 -5.96
CA VAL A 188 -9.60 -5.44 -6.29
C VAL A 188 -10.66 -4.64 -7.04
N VAL A 189 -11.43 -5.31 -7.88
CA VAL A 189 -12.68 -4.81 -8.47
C VAL A 189 -13.80 -5.76 -8.10
N ILE A 190 -14.92 -5.21 -7.62
CA ILE A 190 -16.17 -5.93 -7.36
C ILE A 190 -17.23 -5.31 -8.27
N ILE A 191 -17.89 -6.13 -9.08
CA ILE A 191 -18.97 -5.71 -9.98
C ILE A 191 -20.23 -6.49 -9.61
N GLN A 192 -21.29 -5.76 -9.32
CA GLN A 192 -22.62 -6.32 -9.07
C GLN A 192 -23.57 -5.84 -10.15
N GLU A 193 -24.04 -6.77 -10.98
CA GLU A 193 -24.98 -6.50 -12.07
C GLU A 193 -26.43 -6.67 -11.60
N TYR A 194 -27.29 -5.77 -12.06
CA TYR A 194 -28.72 -5.80 -11.82
C TYR A 194 -29.44 -5.99 -13.16
N VAL A 195 -30.24 -7.05 -13.23
CA VAL A 195 -30.96 -7.46 -14.43
C VAL A 195 -32.48 -7.41 -14.19
N LEU A 196 -33.29 -7.16 -15.25
CA LEU A 196 -34.72 -7.32 -15.19
C LEU A 196 -35.06 -8.82 -15.19
N SER A 197 -35.95 -9.23 -14.31
CA SER A 197 -36.56 -10.57 -14.28
C SER A 197 -37.55 -10.78 -15.42
#